data_4de2d36661239753867f9c63b32fd192
#
_entry.id   4de2d36661239753867f9c63b32fd192
#
_cell.length_a   1.000
_cell.length_b   1.000
_cell.length_c   1.000
_cell.angle_alpha   90.00
_cell.angle_beta   90.00
_cell.angle_gamma   90.00
#
_symmetry.space_group_name_H-M   'P 1'
#
loop_
_entity.id
_entity.type
_entity.pdbx_description
1 polymer ?
#
loop_
_entity_poly.entity_id
_entity_poly.type
_entity_poly.pdbx_seq_one_letter_code
_entity_poly.pdbx_strand_id
1 'polypeptide(L)'
;FTEDQAKAVRPKVEGIDGVRLNEEPALVTRDRGLAPDLMSRVRSAVQDEVDGQTGWSISVVNENGAALSDVEKHDPDAAPSIKVGLDYDVQRAAQEAVNERADSQAMLVAIRPSNGDILAVAQTEKADEDGDVALQGQYPPGSVFKILTAAAGVEKQGLNTDTIVPCPGTMDIFGRVVTNYNAFALGSVPLSQAFAQSCNTTFADISTKLKPGELKDVGKK
;
A
#
# COMPACT_ATOMS: atom_id res chain seq x y z
N PHE A 1 -6.44 -24.88 -0.63
CA PHE A 1 -6.53 -25.57 -1.93
C PHE A 1 -7.81 -25.13 -2.64
N THR A 2 -7.77 -24.98 -3.97
CA THR A 2 -8.98 -24.87 -4.77
C THR A 2 -9.68 -26.24 -4.82
N GLU A 3 -10.96 -26.28 -5.26
CA GLU A 3 -11.69 -27.54 -5.40
C GLU A 3 -10.94 -28.56 -6.28
N ASP A 4 -10.35 -28.10 -7.40
CA ASP A 4 -9.57 -28.98 -8.29
C ASP A 4 -8.29 -29.48 -7.64
N GLN A 5 -7.61 -28.64 -6.86
CA GLN A 5 -6.43 -29.04 -6.08
C GLN A 5 -6.82 -30.01 -4.96
N ALA A 6 -7.95 -29.77 -4.30
CA ALA A 6 -8.49 -30.68 -3.28
C ALA A 6 -8.84 -32.05 -3.87
N LYS A 7 -9.48 -32.10 -5.04
CA LYS A 7 -9.74 -33.35 -5.77
C LYS A 7 -8.46 -34.13 -6.09
N ALA A 8 -7.37 -33.43 -6.45
CA ALA A 8 -6.08 -34.05 -6.75
C ALA A 8 -5.32 -34.53 -5.49
N VAL A 9 -5.54 -33.89 -4.35
CA VAL A 9 -4.88 -34.20 -3.07
C VAL A 9 -5.66 -35.22 -2.26
N ARG A 10 -7.00 -35.21 -2.32
CA ARG A 10 -7.89 -36.11 -1.57
C ARG A 10 -7.45 -37.57 -1.61
N PRO A 11 -7.18 -38.20 -2.78
CA PRO A 11 -6.78 -39.61 -2.82
C PRO A 11 -5.44 -39.91 -2.13
N LYS A 12 -4.61 -38.89 -1.93
CA LYS A 12 -3.27 -39.04 -1.32
C LYS A 12 -3.30 -38.95 0.19
N VAL A 13 -4.33 -38.31 0.75
CA VAL A 13 -4.45 -38.03 2.18
C VAL A 13 -5.64 -38.74 2.84
N GLU A 14 -6.59 -39.19 2.05
CA GLU A 14 -7.75 -39.98 2.49
C GLU A 14 -7.24 -41.35 2.94
N GLY A 15 -7.28 -41.63 4.22
CA GLY A 15 -6.74 -42.86 4.83
C GLY A 15 -5.49 -42.67 5.67
N ILE A 16 -4.99 -41.45 5.80
CA ILE A 16 -3.95 -41.14 6.77
C ILE A 16 -4.63 -40.77 8.09
N ASP A 17 -4.35 -41.54 9.15
CA ASP A 17 -4.91 -41.28 10.47
C ASP A 17 -4.60 -39.88 10.95
N GLY A 18 -5.65 -39.14 11.41
CA GLY A 18 -5.51 -37.78 11.90
C GLY A 18 -5.61 -36.68 10.80
N VAL A 19 -5.67 -37.06 9.51
CA VAL A 19 -5.90 -36.10 8.42
C VAL A 19 -7.38 -36.01 8.08
N ARG A 20 -7.92 -34.80 8.08
CA ARG A 20 -9.29 -34.51 7.63
C ARG A 20 -9.25 -33.37 6.60
N LEU A 21 -10.01 -33.52 5.53
CA LEU A 21 -10.25 -32.43 4.57
C LEU A 21 -11.61 -31.82 4.91
N ASN A 22 -11.60 -30.57 5.33
CA ASN A 22 -12.79 -29.78 5.54
C ASN A 22 -12.95 -28.80 4.35
N GLU A 23 -14.19 -28.55 3.94
CA GLU A 23 -14.51 -27.50 2.99
C GLU A 23 -14.84 -26.24 3.80
N GLU A 24 -14.11 -25.17 3.50
CA GLU A 24 -14.32 -23.87 4.11
C GLU A 24 -14.48 -22.83 3.00
N PRO A 25 -15.40 -21.87 3.14
CA PRO A 25 -15.49 -20.76 2.22
C PRO A 25 -14.18 -19.96 2.25
N ALA A 26 -13.62 -19.67 1.09
CA ALA A 26 -12.38 -18.94 1.00
C ALA A 26 -12.44 -17.90 -0.10
N LEU A 27 -12.04 -16.66 0.22
CA LEU A 27 -11.80 -15.66 -0.80
C LEU A 27 -10.55 -16.09 -1.60
N VAL A 28 -10.73 -16.40 -2.88
CA VAL A 28 -9.64 -16.82 -3.78
C VAL A 28 -9.24 -15.64 -4.64
N THR A 29 -7.99 -15.25 -4.58
CA THR A 29 -7.40 -14.30 -5.51
C THR A 29 -6.85 -15.03 -6.73
N ARG A 30 -6.92 -14.40 -7.90
CA ARG A 30 -6.39 -14.96 -9.15
C ARG A 30 -4.89 -15.26 -9.05
N ASP A 31 -4.17 -14.42 -8.34
CA ASP A 31 -2.74 -14.56 -8.06
C ASP A 31 -2.53 -14.45 -6.54
N ARG A 32 -2.10 -15.55 -5.92
CA ARG A 32 -1.89 -15.61 -4.47
C ARG A 32 -0.69 -14.80 -3.99
N GLY A 33 0.26 -14.52 -4.87
CA GLY A 33 1.43 -13.70 -4.58
C GLY A 33 1.18 -12.19 -4.71
N LEU A 34 -0.01 -11.81 -5.19
CA LEU A 34 -0.32 -10.41 -5.44
C LEU A 34 -0.76 -9.71 -4.14
N ALA A 35 0.09 -8.82 -3.60
CA ALA A 35 -0.17 -8.04 -2.40
C ALA A 35 -0.79 -8.87 -1.25
N PRO A 36 -0.13 -9.92 -0.75
CA PRO A 36 -0.74 -10.89 0.17
C PRO A 36 -1.28 -10.25 1.45
N ASP A 37 -0.56 -9.30 2.02
CA ASP A 37 -0.96 -8.58 3.24
C ASP A 37 -2.22 -7.73 3.00
N LEU A 38 -2.25 -6.98 1.88
CA LEU A 38 -3.42 -6.19 1.52
C LEU A 38 -4.63 -7.09 1.25
N MET A 39 -4.45 -8.21 0.55
CA MET A 39 -5.52 -9.17 0.28
C MET A 39 -6.03 -9.83 1.57
N SER A 40 -5.18 -10.08 2.53
CA SER A 40 -5.59 -10.56 3.86
C SER A 40 -6.49 -9.56 4.58
N ARG A 41 -6.15 -8.26 4.52
CA ARG A 41 -6.96 -7.18 5.10
C ARG A 41 -8.29 -6.98 4.38
N VAL A 42 -8.28 -7.04 3.05
CA VAL A 42 -9.51 -7.00 2.26
C VAL A 42 -10.43 -8.16 2.68
N ARG A 43 -9.89 -9.37 2.78
CA ARG A 43 -10.65 -10.54 3.27
C ARG A 43 -11.30 -10.26 4.63
N SER A 44 -10.51 -9.79 5.60
CA SER A 44 -11.02 -9.51 6.94
C SER A 44 -12.08 -8.41 6.96
N ALA A 45 -11.94 -7.40 6.09
CA ALA A 45 -12.87 -6.28 6.03
C ALA A 45 -14.22 -6.65 5.39
N VAL A 46 -14.24 -7.65 4.49
CA VAL A 46 -15.46 -8.01 3.73
C VAL A 46 -15.97 -9.41 4.09
N GLN A 47 -15.43 -10.05 5.11
CA GLN A 47 -15.78 -11.44 5.45
C GLN A 47 -17.27 -11.62 5.69
N ASP A 48 -17.89 -10.72 6.44
CA ASP A 48 -19.32 -10.77 6.75
C ASP A 48 -20.21 -10.52 5.52
N GLU A 49 -19.67 -9.86 4.48
CA GLU A 49 -20.39 -9.55 3.24
C GLU A 49 -20.27 -10.66 2.20
N VAL A 50 -19.21 -11.47 2.29
CA VAL A 50 -18.92 -12.56 1.34
C VAL A 50 -19.19 -13.94 1.90
N ASP A 51 -19.61 -14.06 3.16
CA ASP A 51 -20.14 -15.29 3.70
C ASP A 51 -21.47 -15.59 3.00
N GLY A 52 -21.37 -16.33 1.90
CA GLY A 52 -22.54 -16.85 1.21
C GLY A 52 -23.38 -17.73 2.15
N GLN A 53 -24.64 -17.96 1.81
CA GLN A 53 -25.45 -18.89 2.58
C GLN A 53 -24.92 -20.31 2.34
N THR A 54 -24.50 -20.95 3.42
CA THR A 54 -24.10 -22.37 3.37
C THR A 54 -25.29 -23.23 2.92
N GLY A 55 -25.06 -24.03 1.92
CA GLY A 55 -26.04 -25.08 1.54
C GLY A 55 -26.16 -26.13 2.65
N TRP A 56 -27.26 -26.85 2.64
CA TRP A 56 -27.48 -28.00 3.53
C TRP A 56 -28.14 -29.14 2.78
N SER A 57 -27.93 -30.37 3.24
CA SER A 57 -28.63 -31.53 2.71
C SER A 57 -29.05 -32.46 3.81
N ILE A 58 -30.22 -33.11 3.60
CA ILE A 58 -30.69 -34.22 4.40
C ILE A 58 -30.47 -35.48 3.56
N SER A 59 -29.60 -36.36 4.03
CA SER A 59 -29.23 -37.56 3.30
C SER A 59 -29.54 -38.80 4.13
N VAL A 60 -29.99 -39.88 3.46
CA VAL A 60 -30.03 -41.21 4.05
C VAL A 60 -28.58 -41.72 4.09
N VAL A 61 -28.13 -42.15 5.25
CA VAL A 61 -26.78 -42.69 5.44
C VAL A 61 -26.85 -44.17 5.84
N ASN A 62 -25.80 -44.94 5.49
CA ASN A 62 -25.64 -46.28 5.98
C ASN A 62 -25.11 -46.29 7.41
N GLU A 63 -24.92 -47.49 7.99
CA GLU A 63 -24.40 -47.70 9.35
C GLU A 63 -23.01 -47.08 9.58
N ASN A 64 -22.24 -46.83 8.52
CA ASN A 64 -20.92 -46.23 8.57
C ASN A 64 -20.95 -44.72 8.30
N GLY A 65 -22.14 -44.10 8.17
CA GLY A 65 -22.31 -42.68 7.91
C GLY A 65 -22.11 -42.24 6.45
N ALA A 66 -21.95 -43.18 5.51
CA ALA A 66 -21.85 -42.84 4.09
C ALA A 66 -23.24 -42.54 3.49
N ALA A 67 -23.36 -41.41 2.79
CA ALA A 67 -24.60 -41.00 2.14
C ALA A 67 -24.98 -41.98 1.05
N LEU A 68 -26.23 -42.47 1.09
CA LEU A 68 -26.83 -43.35 0.11
C LEU A 68 -27.69 -42.59 -0.89
N SER A 69 -28.47 -41.63 -0.42
CA SER A 69 -29.32 -40.77 -1.26
C SER A 69 -29.63 -39.47 -0.50
N ASP A 70 -29.76 -38.39 -1.23
CA ASP A 70 -30.28 -37.15 -0.68
C ASP A 70 -31.81 -37.14 -0.71
N VAL A 71 -32.41 -36.78 0.41
CA VAL A 71 -33.85 -36.59 0.58
C VAL A 71 -34.23 -35.17 0.20
N GLU A 72 -33.39 -34.21 0.62
CA GLU A 72 -33.55 -32.80 0.33
C GLU A 72 -32.16 -32.16 0.26
N LYS A 73 -31.96 -31.25 -0.68
CA LYS A 73 -30.72 -30.56 -0.88
C LYS A 73 -30.98 -29.08 -1.21
N HIS A 74 -30.35 -28.21 -0.46
CA HIS A 74 -30.25 -26.78 -0.77
C HIS A 74 -28.79 -26.46 -1.09
N ASP A 75 -28.57 -26.11 -2.35
CA ASP A 75 -27.19 -25.70 -2.76
C ASP A 75 -26.81 -24.37 -2.09
N PRO A 76 -25.51 -24.16 -1.80
CA PRO A 76 -25.06 -22.89 -1.24
C PRO A 76 -25.29 -21.76 -2.24
N ASP A 77 -25.71 -20.61 -1.76
CA ASP A 77 -25.72 -19.40 -2.56
C ASP A 77 -24.26 -18.92 -2.79
N ALA A 78 -23.92 -18.66 -4.04
CA ALA A 78 -22.59 -18.19 -4.40
C ALA A 78 -22.32 -16.83 -3.74
N ALA A 79 -21.20 -16.72 -3.03
CA ALA A 79 -20.75 -15.45 -2.48
C ALA A 79 -20.49 -14.42 -3.60
N PRO A 80 -20.82 -13.15 -3.39
CA PRO A 80 -20.54 -12.11 -4.36
C PRO A 80 -19.02 -11.96 -4.59
N SER A 81 -18.62 -11.62 -5.81
CA SER A 81 -17.23 -11.30 -6.09
C SER A 81 -16.90 -9.88 -5.62
N ILE A 82 -15.73 -9.71 -5.01
CA ILE A 82 -15.22 -8.40 -4.57
C ILE A 82 -14.29 -7.82 -5.62
N LYS A 83 -14.56 -6.59 -6.02
CA LYS A 83 -13.69 -5.82 -6.91
C LYS A 83 -12.86 -4.85 -6.09
N VAL A 84 -11.55 -4.98 -6.14
CA VAL A 84 -10.60 -4.05 -5.54
C VAL A 84 -10.13 -2.99 -6.54
N GLY A 85 -9.66 -1.82 -6.07
CA GLY A 85 -9.18 -0.72 -6.91
C GLY A 85 -7.80 -0.95 -7.53
N LEU A 86 -7.09 -2.01 -7.16
CA LEU A 86 -5.77 -2.31 -7.69
C LEU A 86 -5.83 -2.60 -9.20
N ASP A 87 -4.84 -2.06 -9.92
CA ASP A 87 -4.56 -2.42 -11.31
C ASP A 87 -3.59 -3.60 -11.33
N TYR A 88 -3.99 -4.71 -11.94
CA TYR A 88 -3.19 -5.94 -11.90
C TYR A 88 -1.79 -5.78 -12.51
N ASP A 89 -1.68 -5.11 -13.65
CA ASP A 89 -0.40 -4.95 -14.34
C ASP A 89 0.52 -3.99 -13.58
N VAL A 90 -0.04 -2.91 -13.03
CA VAL A 90 0.72 -1.96 -12.19
C VAL A 90 1.16 -2.63 -10.89
N GLN A 91 0.29 -3.42 -10.25
CA GLN A 91 0.63 -4.15 -9.03
C GLN A 91 1.77 -5.16 -9.27
N ARG A 92 1.70 -5.92 -10.36
CA ARG A 92 2.74 -6.88 -10.71
C ARG A 92 4.08 -6.19 -10.97
N ALA A 93 4.08 -5.11 -11.76
CA ALA A 93 5.28 -4.34 -12.03
C ALA A 93 5.88 -3.71 -10.75
N ALA A 94 5.02 -3.22 -9.84
CA ALA A 94 5.45 -2.70 -8.56
C ALA A 94 6.09 -3.80 -7.68
N GLN A 95 5.50 -4.99 -7.64
CA GLN A 95 6.06 -6.12 -6.88
C GLN A 95 7.39 -6.60 -7.45
N GLU A 96 7.51 -6.71 -8.77
CA GLU A 96 8.77 -7.02 -9.44
C GLU A 96 9.86 -5.99 -9.09
N ALA A 97 9.52 -4.68 -9.13
CA ALA A 97 10.45 -3.61 -8.82
C ALA A 97 10.94 -3.62 -7.36
N VAL A 98 10.05 -3.85 -6.38
CA VAL A 98 10.50 -3.93 -4.98
C VAL A 98 11.31 -5.19 -4.71
N ASN A 99 11.03 -6.29 -5.39
CA ASN A 99 11.75 -7.55 -5.25
C ASN A 99 13.22 -7.48 -5.73
N GLU A 100 13.56 -6.50 -6.57
CA GLU A 100 14.97 -6.20 -6.88
C GLU A 100 15.76 -5.74 -5.64
N ARG A 101 15.07 -5.40 -4.55
CA ARG A 101 15.62 -5.00 -3.25
C ARG A 101 15.25 -5.97 -2.13
N ALA A 102 15.13 -7.26 -2.44
CA ALA A 102 14.71 -8.31 -1.51
C ALA A 102 15.51 -8.34 -0.18
N ASP A 103 16.79 -7.92 -0.22
CA ASP A 103 17.65 -7.84 0.98
C ASP A 103 17.30 -6.68 1.91
N SER A 104 16.37 -5.81 1.52
CA SER A 104 16.01 -4.58 2.26
C SER A 104 14.51 -4.52 2.46
N GLN A 105 14.08 -3.75 3.45
CA GLN A 105 12.69 -3.32 3.54
C GLN A 105 12.46 -2.27 2.44
N ALA A 106 11.84 -2.68 1.35
CA ALA A 106 11.45 -1.80 0.27
C ALA A 106 9.94 -1.87 0.06
N MET A 107 9.35 -0.72 -0.22
CA MET A 107 7.91 -0.59 -0.43
C MET A 107 7.60 0.43 -1.51
N LEU A 108 6.48 0.22 -2.21
CA LEU A 108 6.00 1.08 -3.27
C LEU A 108 4.48 1.19 -3.21
N VAL A 109 3.98 2.42 -3.29
CA VAL A 109 2.55 2.70 -3.47
C VAL A 109 2.39 3.52 -4.74
N ALA A 110 1.56 3.05 -5.67
CA ALA A 110 1.21 3.79 -6.88
C ALA A 110 -0.20 4.36 -6.76
N ILE A 111 -0.33 5.67 -6.96
CA ILE A 111 -1.60 6.38 -6.85
C ILE A 111 -1.90 7.07 -8.18
N ARG A 112 -3.16 7.03 -8.65
CA ARG A 112 -3.62 7.77 -9.80
C ARG A 112 -3.93 9.21 -9.40
N PRO A 113 -3.18 10.22 -9.90
CA PRO A 113 -3.33 11.60 -9.42
C PRO A 113 -4.71 12.23 -9.73
N SER A 114 -5.39 11.75 -10.77
CA SER A 114 -6.66 12.34 -11.23
C SER A 114 -7.84 12.09 -10.30
N ASN A 115 -7.79 11.02 -9.49
CA ASN A 115 -8.91 10.62 -8.61
C ASN A 115 -8.47 10.02 -7.28
N GLY A 116 -7.17 9.85 -7.04
CA GLY A 116 -6.64 9.31 -5.80
C GLY A 116 -6.70 7.79 -5.67
N ASP A 117 -7.09 7.05 -6.71
CA ASP A 117 -7.13 5.58 -6.67
C ASP A 117 -5.74 5.00 -6.37
N ILE A 118 -5.68 4.07 -5.46
CA ILE A 118 -4.47 3.25 -5.22
C ILE A 118 -4.44 2.14 -6.26
N LEU A 119 -3.45 2.21 -7.16
CA LEU A 119 -3.28 1.25 -8.26
C LEU A 119 -2.41 0.07 -7.87
N ALA A 120 -1.44 0.28 -6.97
CA ALA A 120 -0.57 -0.77 -6.47
C ALA A 120 -0.10 -0.47 -5.05
N VAL A 121 0.08 -1.54 -4.28
CA VAL A 121 0.75 -1.56 -2.98
C VAL A 121 1.65 -2.77 -2.97
N ALA A 122 2.94 -2.54 -2.98
CA ALA A 122 3.94 -3.61 -3.01
C ALA A 122 4.99 -3.38 -1.92
N GLN A 123 5.42 -4.47 -1.31
CA GLN A 123 6.53 -4.45 -0.37
C GLN A 123 7.32 -5.76 -0.45
N THR A 124 8.57 -5.75 0.03
CA THR A 124 9.40 -6.94 0.07
C THR A 124 8.96 -7.88 1.18
N GLU A 125 9.25 -9.16 1.06
CA GLU A 125 9.04 -10.16 2.13
C GLU A 125 9.68 -9.71 3.46
N LYS A 126 10.85 -9.07 3.39
CA LYS A 126 11.51 -8.51 4.58
C LYS A 126 10.72 -7.35 5.21
N ALA A 127 9.97 -6.59 4.43
CA ALA A 127 9.06 -5.55 4.93
C ALA A 127 7.78 -6.15 5.52
N ASP A 128 7.30 -7.29 4.98
CA ASP A 128 6.13 -8.03 5.48
C ASP A 128 6.31 -8.51 6.93
N GLU A 129 7.57 -8.74 7.37
CA GLU A 129 7.87 -9.08 8.77
C GLU A 129 7.37 -8.02 9.78
N ASP A 130 7.33 -6.75 9.36
CA ASP A 130 6.84 -5.63 10.17
C ASP A 130 5.35 -5.27 9.86
N GLY A 131 4.67 -6.09 9.07
CA GLY A 131 3.27 -5.91 8.65
C GLY A 131 3.14 -4.99 7.45
N ASP A 132 1.99 -4.32 7.32
CA ASP A 132 1.69 -3.44 6.16
C ASP A 132 2.37 -2.07 6.29
N VAL A 133 3.68 -2.06 6.17
CA VAL A 133 4.47 -0.83 6.31
C VAL A 133 4.36 0.09 5.10
N ALA A 134 3.95 -0.44 3.93
CA ALA A 134 3.70 0.36 2.74
C ALA A 134 2.57 1.38 2.93
N LEU A 135 1.52 1.03 3.69
CA LEU A 135 0.37 1.91 3.94
C LEU A 135 0.37 2.51 5.35
N GLN A 136 0.93 1.82 6.35
CA GLN A 136 0.84 2.25 7.75
C GLN A 136 2.16 2.75 8.33
N GLY A 137 3.28 2.52 7.62
CA GLY A 137 4.59 2.96 8.06
C GLY A 137 4.68 4.49 8.13
N GLN A 138 5.34 4.98 9.17
CA GLN A 138 5.60 6.40 9.36
C GLN A 138 7.08 6.68 9.07
N TYR A 139 7.33 7.33 7.94
CA TYR A 139 8.69 7.62 7.49
C TYR A 139 8.92 9.13 7.41
N PRO A 140 10.13 9.62 7.76
CA PRO A 140 10.49 10.99 7.50
C PRO A 140 10.43 11.28 5.99
N PRO A 141 9.68 12.29 5.55
CA PRO A 141 9.51 12.58 4.12
C PRO A 141 10.79 13.10 3.46
N GLY A 142 11.76 13.55 4.24
CA GLY A 142 12.99 14.14 3.71
C GLY A 142 12.72 15.31 2.79
N SER A 143 13.50 15.41 1.70
CA SER A 143 13.40 16.53 0.74
C SER A 143 12.09 16.53 -0.08
N VAL A 144 11.33 15.45 -0.10
CA VAL A 144 9.99 15.44 -0.73
C VAL A 144 9.06 16.46 -0.04
N PHE A 145 9.27 16.72 1.24
CA PHE A 145 8.51 17.73 1.98
C PHE A 145 8.65 19.16 1.42
N LYS A 146 9.73 19.44 0.68
CA LYS A 146 9.93 20.75 0.02
C LYS A 146 8.87 21.07 -1.02
N ILE A 147 8.15 20.08 -1.56
CA ILE A 147 6.98 20.29 -2.43
C ILE A 147 5.94 21.12 -1.69
N LEU A 148 5.60 20.74 -0.44
CA LEU A 148 4.65 21.48 0.38
C LEU A 148 5.19 22.87 0.77
N THR A 149 6.47 22.97 1.10
CA THR A 149 7.09 24.25 1.44
C THR A 149 7.13 25.19 0.24
N ALA A 150 7.42 24.67 -0.98
CA ALA A 150 7.38 25.44 -2.22
C ALA A 150 5.95 25.93 -2.51
N ALA A 151 4.96 25.03 -2.43
CA ALA A 151 3.54 25.38 -2.62
C ALA A 151 3.10 26.46 -1.64
N ALA A 152 3.49 26.36 -0.37
CA ALA A 152 3.20 27.39 0.63
C ALA A 152 3.92 28.73 0.32
N GLY A 153 5.17 28.69 -0.15
CA GLY A 153 5.88 29.88 -0.60
C GLY A 153 5.18 30.58 -1.76
N VAL A 154 4.73 29.82 -2.74
CA VAL A 154 3.95 30.36 -3.87
C VAL A 154 2.61 30.94 -3.40
N GLU A 155 1.85 30.22 -2.60
CA GLU A 155 0.49 30.58 -2.21
C GLU A 155 0.44 31.71 -1.16
N LYS A 156 1.34 31.69 -0.18
CA LYS A 156 1.30 32.57 0.98
C LYS A 156 2.29 33.75 0.91
N GLN A 157 3.37 33.60 0.13
CA GLN A 157 4.40 34.63 0.00
C GLN A 157 4.47 35.23 -1.42
N GLY A 158 3.64 34.74 -2.37
CA GLY A 158 3.63 35.21 -3.75
C GLY A 158 4.88 34.87 -4.56
N LEU A 159 5.63 33.84 -4.14
CA LEU A 159 6.79 33.38 -4.89
C LEU A 159 6.36 32.75 -6.22
N ASN A 160 7.25 32.77 -7.20
CA ASN A 160 7.08 32.07 -8.47
C ASN A 160 8.39 31.39 -8.88
N THR A 161 8.39 30.66 -9.97
CA THR A 161 9.53 29.90 -10.47
C THR A 161 10.80 30.74 -10.67
N ASP A 162 10.63 32.01 -11.05
CA ASP A 162 11.71 32.94 -11.41
C ASP A 162 12.14 33.84 -10.24
N THR A 163 11.42 33.76 -9.10
CA THR A 163 11.77 34.52 -7.90
C THR A 163 13.20 34.17 -7.47
N ILE A 164 14.04 35.18 -7.37
CA ILE A 164 15.44 34.99 -6.92
C ILE A 164 15.47 34.76 -5.41
N VAL A 165 16.06 33.65 -5.01
CA VAL A 165 16.19 33.20 -3.60
C VAL A 165 17.64 32.89 -3.27
N PRO A 166 18.10 33.09 -2.02
CA PRO A 166 19.44 32.72 -1.59
C PRO A 166 19.52 31.20 -1.40
N CYS A 167 20.64 30.61 -1.82
CA CYS A 167 21.01 29.22 -1.54
C CYS A 167 22.47 29.15 -1.07
N PRO A 168 22.78 29.66 0.13
CA PRO A 168 24.12 29.52 0.72
C PRO A 168 24.33 28.05 1.16
N GLY A 169 25.61 27.65 1.31
CA GLY A 169 25.96 26.31 1.76
C GLY A 169 25.48 25.99 3.18
N THR A 170 25.43 27.00 4.03
CA THR A 170 24.93 26.96 5.42
C THR A 170 24.15 28.21 5.74
N MET A 171 23.17 28.10 6.64
CA MET A 171 22.37 29.23 7.14
C MET A 171 21.97 28.98 8.60
N ASP A 172 22.08 30.00 9.44
CA ASP A 172 21.55 29.96 10.79
C ASP A 172 20.03 30.24 10.75
N ILE A 173 19.26 29.34 11.32
CA ILE A 173 17.81 29.45 11.48
C ILE A 173 17.49 29.37 12.97
N PHE A 174 17.30 30.49 13.60
CA PHE A 174 16.97 30.61 15.05
C PHE A 174 17.98 29.88 15.96
N GLY A 175 19.26 29.99 15.67
CA GLY A 175 20.35 29.37 16.44
C GLY A 175 20.65 27.92 16.02
N ARG A 176 19.95 27.40 15.00
CA ARG A 176 20.23 26.09 14.41
C ARG A 176 20.83 26.24 13.02
N VAL A 177 22.02 25.68 12.83
CA VAL A 177 22.64 25.67 11.51
C VAL A 177 22.00 24.63 10.59
N VAL A 178 21.42 25.11 9.49
CA VAL A 178 20.93 24.28 8.38
C VAL A 178 21.98 24.25 7.29
N THR A 179 22.26 23.05 6.76
CA THR A 179 23.30 22.82 5.75
C THR A 179 22.72 22.12 4.53
N ASN A 180 23.14 22.52 3.34
CA ASN A 180 22.88 21.76 2.12
C ASN A 180 23.71 20.46 2.11
N TYR A 181 23.30 19.48 1.30
CA TYR A 181 24.08 18.26 1.11
C TYR A 181 25.51 18.62 0.65
N ASN A 182 26.52 18.08 1.30
CA ASN A 182 27.93 18.43 1.07
C ASN A 182 28.19 19.94 1.09
N ALA A 183 27.40 20.72 1.82
CA ALA A 183 27.53 22.18 1.96
C ALA A 183 27.59 22.94 0.62
N PHE A 184 26.99 22.39 -0.47
CA PHE A 184 26.96 23.11 -1.74
C PHE A 184 26.27 24.47 -1.62
N ALA A 185 26.73 25.44 -2.39
CA ALA A 185 26.16 26.78 -2.46
C ALA A 185 25.88 27.15 -3.93
N LEU A 186 24.74 27.75 -4.20
CA LEU A 186 24.38 28.25 -5.54
C LEU A 186 24.39 29.78 -5.61
N GLY A 187 24.59 30.45 -4.47
CA GLY A 187 24.44 31.91 -4.38
C GLY A 187 22.97 32.32 -4.46
N SER A 188 22.68 33.30 -5.31
CA SER A 188 21.30 33.77 -5.58
C SER A 188 20.82 33.18 -6.90
N VAL A 189 19.78 32.40 -6.86
CA VAL A 189 19.27 31.63 -8.01
C VAL A 189 17.74 31.70 -8.08
N PRO A 190 17.14 31.44 -9.23
CA PRO A 190 15.69 31.28 -9.33
C PRO A 190 15.18 30.16 -8.41
N LEU A 191 13.98 30.32 -7.86
CA LEU A 191 13.34 29.31 -6.99
C LEU A 191 13.28 27.92 -7.65
N SER A 192 13.00 27.88 -8.97
CA SER A 192 13.04 26.64 -9.74
C SER A 192 14.38 25.91 -9.67
N GLN A 193 15.48 26.65 -9.74
CA GLN A 193 16.82 26.08 -9.63
C GLN A 193 17.12 25.63 -8.19
N ALA A 194 16.76 26.43 -7.19
CA ALA A 194 16.92 26.04 -5.77
C ALA A 194 16.11 24.77 -5.44
N PHE A 195 14.91 24.64 -6.03
CA PHE A 195 14.07 23.44 -5.89
C PHE A 195 14.69 22.23 -6.58
N ALA A 196 15.12 22.38 -7.84
CA ALA A 196 15.73 21.28 -8.62
C ALA A 196 17.00 20.72 -7.96
N GLN A 197 17.79 21.59 -7.30
CA GLN A 197 18.98 21.19 -6.56
C GLN A 197 18.71 20.83 -5.10
N SER A 198 17.43 20.87 -4.68
CA SER A 198 17.03 20.52 -3.31
C SER A 198 17.74 21.36 -2.23
N CYS A 199 17.85 22.67 -2.41
CA CYS A 199 18.53 23.57 -1.50
C CYS A 199 17.85 23.62 -0.12
N ASN A 200 18.45 23.04 0.91
CA ASN A 200 17.90 23.00 2.26
C ASN A 200 17.75 24.40 2.87
N THR A 201 18.79 25.23 2.69
CA THR A 201 18.84 26.58 3.28
C THR A 201 17.76 27.50 2.71
N THR A 202 17.49 27.43 1.40
CA THR A 202 16.38 28.17 0.77
C THR A 202 15.04 27.77 1.35
N PHE A 203 14.75 26.47 1.45
CA PHE A 203 13.44 26.00 1.92
C PHE A 203 13.26 26.15 3.44
N ALA A 204 14.34 26.14 4.21
CA ALA A 204 14.30 26.52 5.60
C ALA A 204 13.93 28.01 5.74
N ASP A 205 14.58 28.90 4.99
CA ASP A 205 14.27 30.35 4.97
C ASP A 205 12.79 30.63 4.56
N ILE A 206 12.31 30.00 3.49
CA ILE A 206 10.89 30.12 3.08
C ILE A 206 9.98 29.68 4.23
N SER A 207 10.29 28.58 4.91
CA SER A 207 9.44 28.07 5.99
C SER A 207 9.37 29.00 7.20
N THR A 208 10.44 29.76 7.50
CA THR A 208 10.47 30.73 8.62
C THR A 208 9.57 31.94 8.40
N LYS A 209 9.25 32.23 7.14
CA LYS A 209 8.38 33.36 6.73
C LYS A 209 6.90 33.01 6.68
N LEU A 210 6.56 31.73 6.89
CA LEU A 210 5.19 31.28 7.00
C LEU A 210 4.62 31.55 8.39
N LYS A 211 3.36 31.95 8.47
CA LYS A 211 2.64 32.09 9.72
C LYS A 211 2.28 30.71 10.30
N PRO A 212 2.06 30.61 11.63
CA PRO A 212 1.59 29.39 12.24
C PRO A 212 0.33 28.84 11.56
N GLY A 213 0.35 27.58 11.14
CA GLY A 213 -0.77 26.91 10.48
C GLY A 213 -0.76 26.95 8.95
N GLU A 214 -0.12 27.94 8.31
CA GLU A 214 -0.18 28.09 6.85
C GLU A 214 0.36 26.86 6.09
N LEU A 215 1.44 26.26 6.55
CA LEU A 215 2.00 25.04 5.93
C LEU A 215 1.04 23.85 6.07
N LYS A 216 0.41 23.71 7.23
CA LYS A 216 -0.62 22.68 7.47
C LYS A 216 -1.84 22.86 6.56
N ASP A 217 -2.26 24.10 6.36
CA ASP A 217 -3.43 24.42 5.53
C ASP A 217 -3.18 24.12 4.04
N VAL A 218 -1.94 24.35 3.56
CA VAL A 218 -1.54 23.96 2.20
C VAL A 218 -1.48 22.42 2.08
N GLY A 219 -0.97 21.73 3.09
CA GLY A 219 -0.89 20.26 3.07
C GLY A 219 -2.23 19.53 3.19
N LYS A 220 -3.34 20.23 3.45
CA LYS A 220 -4.70 19.66 3.48
C LYS A 220 -5.43 19.72 2.14
N LYS A 221 -4.90 20.45 1.17
CA LYS A 221 -5.45 20.59 -0.17
C LYS A 221 -5.03 19.45 -1.08
#